data_59c5dae8c83c448779f5bcefd18d3f20
#
_entry.id   59c5dae8c83c448779f5bcefd18d3f20
#
_cell.length_a   1.000
_cell.length_b   1.000
_cell.length_c   1.000
_cell.angle_alpha   90.00
_cell.angle_beta   90.00
_cell.angle_gamma   90.00
#
_symmetry.space_group_name_H-M   'P 1'
#
loop_
_entity.id
_entity.type
_entity.pdbx_description
1 polymer ?
#
loop_
_entity_poly.entity_id
_entity_poly.type
_entity_poly.pdbx_seq_one_letter_code
_entity_poly.pdbx_strand_id
1 'polypeptide(L)'
;VLGLVLVSDMPFMALHRETLQIMGVLLAYAADHIEAVEIAGNLITIYPDCPTVFGAELVKMTHLKRDLDVVSTLVVISLHPGPRLEELCQILERQQRGLDHGWRRELGWGVQFVTLMPFSGPAALEGYQGRLNEVLKGQLKMTLQSSGISLRYAMISGDEPAVQLANLLTEEPWAA
;
A
#
# COMPACT_ATOMS: atom_id res chain seq x y z
N VAL A 1 23.88 13.32 -3.96
CA VAL A 1 23.69 13.94 -2.63
C VAL A 1 22.23 14.36 -2.55
N LEU A 2 21.42 13.68 -1.72
CA LEU A 2 19.98 13.94 -1.55
C LEU A 2 19.71 15.20 -0.71
N GLY A 3 20.66 15.60 0.12
CA GLY A 3 20.52 16.78 0.96
C GLY A 3 21.73 16.99 1.88
N LEU A 4 21.75 18.13 2.54
CA LEU A 4 22.74 18.51 3.54
C LEU A 4 22.00 19.03 4.77
N VAL A 5 22.31 18.47 5.93
CA VAL A 5 21.86 19.01 7.23
C VAL A 5 23.03 19.73 7.89
N LEU A 6 22.84 21.02 8.16
CA LEU A 6 23.82 21.85 8.87
C LEU A 6 23.29 22.14 10.28
N VAL A 7 24.03 21.69 11.28
CA VAL A 7 23.77 22.03 12.68
C VAL A 7 24.66 23.21 13.03
N SER A 8 24.08 24.41 13.17
CA SER A 8 24.82 25.65 13.42
C SER A 8 25.08 25.94 14.88
N ASP A 9 24.29 25.34 15.78
CA ASP A 9 24.46 25.48 17.21
C ASP A 9 23.95 24.23 17.93
N MET A 10 24.80 23.65 18.77
CA MET A 10 24.44 22.50 19.58
C MET A 10 25.17 22.59 20.95
N PRO A 11 24.45 22.54 22.07
CA PRO A 11 25.10 22.51 23.37
C PRO A 11 26.10 21.35 23.46
N PHE A 12 27.29 21.61 23.98
CA PHE A 12 28.34 20.58 24.08
C PHE A 12 27.86 19.32 24.83
N MET A 13 26.98 19.48 25.80
CA MET A 13 26.32 18.37 26.52
C MET A 13 25.40 17.51 25.65
N ALA A 14 24.99 17.97 24.48
CA ALA A 14 24.14 17.21 23.54
C ALA A 14 24.97 16.43 22.51
N LEU A 15 26.28 16.64 22.42
CA LEU A 15 27.21 15.93 21.54
C LEU A 15 27.57 14.55 22.08
N HIS A 16 26.58 13.72 22.41
CA HIS A 16 26.81 12.34 22.81
C HIS A 16 26.76 11.42 21.62
N ARG A 17 27.44 10.29 21.72
CA ARG A 17 27.41 9.23 20.68
C ARG A 17 26.00 8.81 20.35
N GLU A 18 25.14 8.67 21.37
CA GLU A 18 23.72 8.29 21.18
C GLU A 18 22.93 9.33 20.37
N THR A 19 23.11 10.63 20.67
CA THR A 19 22.46 11.71 19.92
C THR A 19 22.89 11.70 18.45
N LEU A 20 24.18 11.51 18.18
CA LEU A 20 24.69 11.42 16.82
C LEU A 20 24.18 10.17 16.09
N GLN A 21 24.04 9.04 16.79
CA GLN A 21 23.45 7.82 16.23
C GLN A 21 21.98 8.03 15.88
N ILE A 22 21.19 8.61 16.79
CA ILE A 22 19.77 8.93 16.54
C ILE A 22 19.64 9.88 15.35
N MET A 23 20.44 10.93 15.29
CA MET A 23 20.46 11.84 14.15
C MET A 23 20.80 11.12 12.84
N GLY A 24 21.80 10.23 12.87
CA GLY A 24 22.17 9.40 11.72
C GLY A 24 21.01 8.53 11.22
N VAL A 25 20.31 7.87 12.14
CA VAL A 25 19.12 7.06 11.81
C VAL A 25 18.00 7.90 11.22
N LEU A 26 17.71 9.06 11.82
CA LEU A 26 16.67 9.97 11.34
C LEU A 26 17.00 10.53 9.93
N LEU A 27 18.28 10.85 9.70
CA LEU A 27 18.74 11.33 8.39
C LEU A 27 18.69 10.25 7.34
N ALA A 28 19.09 9.02 7.66
CA ALA A 28 18.97 7.87 6.77
C ALA A 28 17.49 7.62 6.42
N TYR A 29 16.61 7.61 7.42
CA TYR A 29 15.17 7.45 7.20
C TYR A 29 14.59 8.57 6.31
N ALA A 30 14.99 9.83 6.54
CA ALA A 30 14.55 10.95 5.72
C ALA A 30 15.06 10.85 4.28
N ALA A 31 16.31 10.43 4.08
CA ALA A 31 16.88 10.22 2.75
C ALA A 31 16.13 9.13 1.97
N ASP A 32 15.90 7.98 2.60
CA ASP A 32 15.13 6.86 2.02
C ASP A 32 13.70 7.29 1.67
N HIS A 33 13.09 8.13 2.53
CA HIS A 33 11.74 8.65 2.26
C HIS A 33 11.73 9.59 1.06
N ILE A 34 12.69 10.50 0.94
CA ILE A 34 12.80 11.43 -0.19
C ILE A 34 13.00 10.65 -1.50
N GLU A 35 13.90 9.68 -1.50
CA GLU A 35 14.14 8.83 -2.68
C GLU A 35 12.88 8.05 -3.07
N ALA A 36 12.19 7.45 -2.09
CA ALA A 36 10.95 6.73 -2.35
C ALA A 36 9.84 7.63 -2.92
N VAL A 37 9.73 8.88 -2.46
CA VAL A 37 8.77 9.86 -2.99
C VAL A 37 9.14 10.30 -4.41
N GLU A 38 10.43 10.48 -4.70
CA GLU A 38 10.90 10.83 -6.05
C GLU A 38 10.60 9.71 -7.05
N ILE A 39 10.90 8.46 -6.70
CA ILE A 39 10.58 7.28 -7.51
C ILE A 39 9.06 7.11 -7.66
N ALA A 40 8.30 7.35 -6.57
CA ALA A 40 6.84 7.32 -6.62
C ALA A 40 6.25 8.37 -7.57
N GLY A 41 6.97 9.46 -7.87
CA GLY A 41 6.58 10.44 -8.87
C GLY A 41 6.38 9.83 -10.27
N ASN A 42 7.18 8.84 -10.64
CA ASN A 42 7.01 8.10 -11.89
C ASN A 42 5.73 7.27 -11.87
N LEU A 43 5.38 6.68 -10.73
CA LEU A 43 4.16 5.92 -10.55
C LEU A 43 2.92 6.81 -10.68
N ILE A 44 2.94 8.02 -10.10
CA ILE A 44 1.85 9.00 -10.19
C ILE A 44 1.68 9.50 -11.63
N THR A 45 2.75 9.54 -12.42
CA THR A 45 2.66 9.88 -13.84
C THR A 45 1.86 8.83 -14.62
N ILE A 46 1.99 7.55 -14.29
CA ILE A 46 1.26 6.43 -14.92
C ILE A 46 -0.16 6.31 -14.33
N TYR A 47 -0.29 6.51 -13.03
CA TYR A 47 -1.53 6.43 -12.26
C TYR A 47 -1.78 7.75 -11.52
N PRO A 48 -2.39 8.76 -12.16
CA PRO A 48 -2.56 10.09 -11.56
C PRO A 48 -3.44 10.13 -10.31
N ASP A 49 -4.27 9.11 -10.12
CA ASP A 49 -5.13 8.92 -8.96
C ASP A 49 -4.43 8.18 -7.79
N CYS A 50 -3.16 7.77 -7.96
CA CYS A 50 -2.40 7.08 -6.94
C CYS A 50 -1.97 8.05 -5.81
N PRO A 51 -2.33 7.78 -4.53
CA PRO A 51 -1.84 8.60 -3.43
C PRO A 51 -0.32 8.53 -3.31
N THR A 52 0.33 9.67 -3.13
CA THR A 52 1.80 9.76 -3.00
C THR A 52 2.33 8.86 -1.87
N VAL A 53 1.61 8.81 -0.74
CA VAL A 53 1.97 7.97 0.41
C VAL A 53 1.93 6.48 0.03
N PHE A 54 0.91 6.06 -0.71
CA PHE A 54 0.81 4.67 -1.20
C PHE A 54 1.98 4.34 -2.14
N GLY A 55 2.26 5.23 -3.11
CA GLY A 55 3.35 5.04 -4.06
C GLY A 55 4.71 4.95 -3.37
N ALA A 56 5.01 5.87 -2.46
CA ALA A 56 6.26 5.87 -1.71
C ALA A 56 6.42 4.60 -0.84
N GLU A 57 5.34 4.15 -0.20
CA GLU A 57 5.40 2.94 0.61
C GLU A 57 5.57 1.67 -0.25
N LEU A 58 4.93 1.62 -1.42
CA LEU A 58 5.13 0.52 -2.37
C LEU A 58 6.60 0.45 -2.84
N VAL A 59 7.23 1.59 -3.13
CA VAL A 59 8.66 1.66 -3.47
C VAL A 59 9.50 1.10 -2.33
N LYS A 60 9.27 1.53 -1.09
CA LYS A 60 9.99 1.02 0.09
C LYS A 60 9.83 -0.49 0.25
N MET A 61 8.61 -1.03 0.14
CA MET A 61 8.37 -2.47 0.26
C MET A 61 9.06 -3.25 -0.87
N THR A 62 9.13 -2.67 -2.07
CA THR A 62 9.89 -3.25 -3.21
C THR A 62 11.38 -3.31 -2.92
N HIS A 63 11.96 -2.25 -2.37
CA HIS A 63 13.37 -2.23 -1.95
C HIS A 63 13.62 -3.24 -0.83
N LEU A 64 12.77 -3.27 0.20
CA LEU A 64 12.89 -4.23 1.30
C LEU A 64 12.77 -5.69 0.82
N LYS A 65 11.93 -5.95 -0.18
CA LYS A 65 11.86 -7.27 -0.80
C LYS A 65 13.15 -7.62 -1.51
N ARG A 66 13.68 -6.70 -2.32
CA ARG A 66 14.89 -6.91 -3.11
C ARG A 66 16.14 -7.09 -2.25
N ASP A 67 16.28 -6.26 -1.21
CA ASP A 67 17.52 -6.14 -0.45
C ASP A 67 17.54 -7.06 0.80
N LEU A 68 16.37 -7.36 1.37
CA LEU A 68 16.22 -8.10 2.64
C LEU A 68 15.24 -9.28 2.56
N ASP A 69 14.67 -9.55 1.39
CA ASP A 69 13.64 -10.58 1.17
C ASP A 69 12.40 -10.46 2.07
N VAL A 70 12.09 -9.23 2.48
CA VAL A 70 10.90 -8.93 3.30
C VAL A 70 9.64 -9.17 2.48
N VAL A 71 8.69 -9.93 3.04
CA VAL A 71 7.43 -10.28 2.37
C VAL A 71 6.37 -9.23 2.68
N SER A 72 5.75 -8.71 1.64
CA SER A 72 4.59 -7.81 1.69
C SER A 72 3.61 -8.18 0.59
N THR A 73 2.34 -7.79 0.72
CA THR A 73 1.27 -8.18 -0.19
C THR A 73 0.54 -6.97 -0.75
N LEU A 74 0.27 -6.99 -2.05
CA LEU A 74 -0.71 -6.13 -2.71
C LEU A 74 -2.03 -6.91 -2.87
N VAL A 75 -3.13 -6.29 -2.48
CA VAL A 75 -4.50 -6.81 -2.66
C VAL A 75 -5.30 -5.83 -3.48
N VAL A 76 -5.99 -6.32 -4.49
CA VAL A 76 -6.91 -5.54 -5.31
C VAL A 76 -8.30 -6.13 -5.19
N ILE A 77 -9.24 -5.31 -4.76
CA ILE A 77 -10.66 -5.65 -4.66
C ILE A 77 -11.42 -4.78 -5.63
N SER A 78 -12.10 -5.39 -6.57
CA SER A 78 -12.91 -4.71 -7.58
C SER A 78 -14.39 -4.91 -7.27
N LEU A 79 -15.13 -3.80 -7.26
CA LEU A 79 -16.55 -3.73 -6.96
C LEU A 79 -17.33 -3.28 -8.21
N HIS A 80 -18.36 -4.04 -8.54
CA HIS A 80 -19.27 -3.66 -9.62
C HIS A 80 -20.24 -2.54 -9.16
N PRO A 81 -20.65 -1.64 -10.05
CA PRO A 81 -21.71 -0.67 -9.74
C PRO A 81 -22.99 -1.37 -9.27
N GLY A 82 -23.56 -0.87 -8.20
CA GLY A 82 -24.77 -1.44 -7.64
C GLY A 82 -25.30 -0.64 -6.45
N PRO A 83 -26.51 -0.96 -5.97
CA PRO A 83 -27.18 -0.18 -4.92
C PRO A 83 -26.45 -0.20 -3.57
N ARG A 84 -25.54 -1.15 -3.38
CA ARG A 84 -24.75 -1.29 -2.13
C ARG A 84 -23.27 -0.94 -2.31
N LEU A 85 -22.89 -0.32 -3.43
CA LEU A 85 -21.49 -0.02 -3.72
C LEU A 85 -20.84 0.81 -2.60
N GLU A 86 -21.49 1.88 -2.17
CA GLU A 86 -20.94 2.76 -1.14
C GLU A 86 -20.84 2.07 0.23
N GLU A 87 -21.79 1.22 0.57
CA GLU A 87 -21.75 0.41 1.79
C GLU A 87 -20.58 -0.57 1.78
N LEU A 88 -20.31 -1.22 0.64
CA LEU A 88 -19.15 -2.08 0.43
C LEU A 88 -17.84 -1.29 0.51
N CYS A 89 -17.77 -0.09 -0.08
CA CYS A 89 -16.62 0.78 0.01
C CYS A 89 -16.27 1.11 1.47
N GLN A 90 -17.26 1.51 2.26
CA GLN A 90 -17.07 1.82 3.69
C GLN A 90 -16.63 0.61 4.50
N ILE A 91 -17.13 -0.58 4.18
CA ILE A 91 -16.68 -1.81 4.83
C ILE A 91 -15.19 -2.06 4.54
N LEU A 92 -14.78 -1.95 3.29
CA LEU A 92 -13.39 -2.19 2.88
C LEU A 92 -12.44 -1.20 3.54
N GLU A 93 -12.79 0.09 3.58
CA GLU A 93 -11.98 1.13 4.23
C GLU A 93 -11.78 0.84 5.72
N ARG A 94 -12.82 0.36 6.42
CA ARG A 94 -12.74 0.01 7.84
C ARG A 94 -11.95 -1.27 8.13
N GLN A 95 -11.71 -2.12 7.14
CA GLN A 95 -10.94 -3.35 7.33
C GLN A 95 -9.43 -3.16 7.19
N GLN A 96 -8.97 -1.97 6.82
CA GLN A 96 -7.55 -1.66 6.76
C GLN A 96 -6.94 -1.61 8.17
N ARG A 97 -5.74 -2.16 8.31
CA ARG A 97 -4.94 -2.07 9.54
C ARG A 97 -4.20 -0.73 9.57
N GLY A 98 -3.69 -0.33 10.73
CA GLY A 98 -2.95 0.92 10.87
C GLY A 98 -1.66 1.03 10.03
N LEU A 99 -1.11 -0.11 9.57
CA LEU A 99 0.04 -0.16 8.68
C LEU A 99 -0.33 -0.35 7.20
N ASP A 100 -1.59 -0.65 6.91
CA ASP A 100 -2.03 -0.86 5.53
C ASP A 100 -2.21 0.50 4.85
N HIS A 101 -1.81 0.57 3.58
CA HIS A 101 -2.01 1.75 2.75
C HIS A 101 -3.04 1.45 1.68
N GLY A 102 -4.11 2.22 1.69
CA GLY A 102 -5.24 2.08 0.76
C GLY A 102 -5.18 3.09 -0.37
N TRP A 103 -5.65 2.67 -1.53
CA TRP A 103 -5.86 3.50 -2.70
C TRP A 103 -7.20 3.12 -3.34
N ARG A 104 -8.18 4.02 -3.26
CA ARG A 104 -9.49 3.89 -3.92
C ARG A 104 -9.42 4.50 -5.31
N ARG A 105 -9.83 3.74 -6.31
CA ARG A 105 -9.90 4.14 -7.71
C ARG A 105 -11.35 4.09 -8.19
N GLU A 106 -11.81 5.18 -8.78
CA GLU A 106 -13.11 5.22 -9.44
C GLU A 106 -12.91 5.06 -10.94
N LEU A 107 -13.47 4.01 -11.49
CA LEU A 107 -13.31 3.61 -12.88
C LEU A 107 -14.67 3.60 -13.58
N GLY A 108 -14.68 3.72 -14.90
CA GLY A 108 -15.94 3.76 -15.67
C GLY A 108 -16.85 2.53 -15.47
N TRP A 109 -16.27 1.41 -15.02
CA TRP A 109 -16.96 0.14 -14.77
C TRP A 109 -17.23 -0.15 -13.29
N GLY A 110 -16.75 0.67 -12.34
CA GLY A 110 -16.94 0.46 -10.91
C GLY A 110 -15.85 1.06 -10.05
N VAL A 111 -15.66 0.50 -8.86
CA VAL A 111 -14.64 0.95 -7.90
C VAL A 111 -13.62 -0.15 -7.66
N GLN A 112 -12.37 0.24 -7.56
CA GLN A 112 -11.26 -0.64 -7.25
C GLN A 112 -10.55 -0.14 -6.00
N PHE A 113 -10.36 -1.05 -5.02
CA PHE A 113 -9.54 -0.81 -3.85
C PHE A 113 -8.22 -1.55 -4.00
N VAL A 114 -7.13 -0.80 -3.96
CA VAL A 114 -5.78 -1.35 -3.91
C VAL A 114 -5.27 -1.18 -2.49
N THR A 115 -4.91 -2.26 -1.84
CA THR A 115 -4.38 -2.24 -0.47
C THR A 115 -2.97 -2.83 -0.47
N LEU A 116 -2.02 -2.03 -0.05
CA LEU A 116 -0.68 -2.48 0.29
C LEU A 116 -0.69 -2.94 1.75
N MET A 117 -0.29 -4.15 1.99
CA MET A 117 -0.17 -4.78 3.31
C MET A 117 1.32 -5.02 3.62
N PRO A 118 2.01 -4.06 4.27
CA PRO A 118 3.41 -4.23 4.64
C PRO A 118 3.62 -5.41 5.60
N PHE A 119 4.76 -6.08 5.47
CA PHE A 119 5.18 -7.19 6.33
C PHE A 119 4.14 -8.33 6.44
N SER A 120 3.35 -8.52 5.39
CA SER A 120 2.22 -9.47 5.37
C SER A 120 2.42 -10.51 4.29
N GLY A 121 2.50 -11.77 4.70
CA GLY A 121 2.59 -12.94 3.83
C GLY A 121 1.23 -13.64 3.63
N PRO A 122 1.23 -14.86 3.05
CA PRO A 122 0.02 -15.61 2.71
C PRO A 122 -0.96 -15.81 3.88
N ALA A 123 -0.46 -16.16 5.09
CA ALA A 123 -1.31 -16.35 6.27
C ALA A 123 -2.04 -15.06 6.71
N ALA A 124 -1.38 -13.89 6.55
CA ALA A 124 -2.01 -12.60 6.84
C ALA A 124 -3.11 -12.27 5.83
N LEU A 125 -2.91 -12.63 4.56
CA LEU A 125 -3.90 -12.51 3.50
C LEU A 125 -5.13 -13.39 3.75
N GLU A 126 -4.93 -14.65 4.12
CA GLU A 126 -6.02 -15.56 4.50
C GLU A 126 -6.84 -14.99 5.68
N GLY A 127 -6.15 -14.48 6.71
CA GLY A 127 -6.78 -13.80 7.83
C GLY A 127 -7.57 -12.55 7.42
N TYR A 128 -7.06 -11.77 6.47
CA TYR A 128 -7.76 -10.61 5.91
C TYR A 128 -9.03 -11.03 5.17
N GLN A 129 -8.94 -12.03 4.28
CA GLN A 129 -10.09 -12.56 3.55
C GLN A 129 -11.15 -13.14 4.48
N GLY A 130 -10.73 -13.86 5.53
CA GLY A 130 -11.62 -14.42 6.56
C GLY A 130 -12.41 -13.31 7.26
N ARG A 131 -11.73 -12.28 7.77
CA ARG A 131 -12.38 -11.13 8.43
C ARG A 131 -13.35 -10.41 7.49
N LEU A 132 -12.93 -10.13 6.26
CA LEU A 132 -13.79 -9.48 5.29
C LEU A 132 -15.06 -10.30 5.03
N ASN A 133 -14.92 -11.61 4.86
CA ASN A 133 -16.05 -12.51 4.63
C ASN A 133 -17.01 -12.56 5.84
N GLU A 134 -16.48 -12.56 7.07
CA GLU A 134 -17.30 -12.50 8.29
C GLU A 134 -18.08 -11.17 8.39
N VAL A 135 -17.45 -10.05 8.09
CA VAL A 135 -18.10 -8.73 8.10
C VAL A 135 -19.20 -8.66 7.04
N LEU A 136 -18.92 -9.14 5.81
CA LEU A 136 -19.92 -9.18 4.73
C LEU A 136 -21.11 -10.07 5.10
N LYS A 137 -20.87 -11.24 5.70
CA LYS A 137 -21.95 -12.13 6.20
C LYS A 137 -22.76 -11.48 7.31
N GLY A 138 -22.09 -10.83 8.24
CA GLY A 138 -22.74 -10.18 9.38
C GLY A 138 -23.62 -9.01 8.97
N GLN A 139 -23.10 -8.10 8.16
CA GLN A 139 -23.75 -6.83 7.82
C GLN A 139 -24.67 -6.96 6.60
N LEU A 140 -24.22 -7.64 5.54
CA LEU A 140 -24.90 -7.66 4.24
C LEU A 140 -25.58 -8.99 3.92
N LYS A 141 -25.36 -10.03 4.74
CA LYS A 141 -25.80 -11.42 4.47
C LYS A 141 -25.26 -11.98 3.14
N MET A 142 -24.06 -11.52 2.76
CA MET A 142 -23.36 -11.89 1.52
C MET A 142 -22.00 -12.51 1.84
N THR A 143 -21.41 -13.22 0.89
CA THR A 143 -20.03 -13.69 0.94
C THR A 143 -19.21 -12.98 -0.14
N LEU A 144 -17.89 -13.04 -0.07
CA LEU A 144 -17.03 -12.57 -1.14
C LEU A 144 -17.44 -13.13 -2.52
N GLN A 145 -17.80 -14.40 -2.57
CA GLN A 145 -18.23 -15.08 -3.80
C GLN A 145 -19.60 -14.65 -4.29
N SER A 146 -20.54 -14.37 -3.38
CA SER A 146 -21.94 -14.01 -3.73
C SER A 146 -22.14 -12.50 -3.92
N SER A 147 -21.18 -11.69 -3.54
CA SER A 147 -21.28 -10.21 -3.58
C SER A 147 -20.90 -9.59 -4.92
N GLY A 148 -20.42 -10.38 -5.90
CA GLY A 148 -19.85 -9.84 -7.14
C GLY A 148 -18.54 -9.09 -6.93
N ILE A 149 -17.84 -9.37 -5.82
CA ILE A 149 -16.52 -8.82 -5.51
C ILE A 149 -15.48 -9.70 -6.20
N SER A 150 -14.62 -9.09 -7.01
CA SER A 150 -13.40 -9.74 -7.50
C SER A 150 -12.24 -9.38 -6.58
N LEU A 151 -11.52 -10.39 -6.08
CA LEU A 151 -10.34 -10.20 -5.25
C LEU A 151 -9.13 -10.84 -5.95
N ARG A 152 -8.12 -10.03 -6.18
CA ARG A 152 -6.81 -10.43 -6.72
C ARG A 152 -5.72 -10.00 -5.76
N TYR A 153 -4.61 -10.70 -5.77
CA TYR A 153 -3.47 -10.35 -4.94
C TYR A 153 -2.16 -10.79 -5.57
N ALA A 154 -1.08 -10.16 -5.17
CA ALA A 154 0.29 -10.59 -5.47
C ALA A 154 1.19 -10.29 -4.28
N MET A 155 2.16 -11.17 -4.05
CA MET A 155 3.30 -10.84 -3.19
C MET A 155 4.16 -9.82 -3.90
N ILE A 156 4.65 -8.81 -3.17
CA ILE A 156 5.55 -7.83 -3.73
C ILE A 156 6.84 -8.54 -4.18
N SER A 157 7.19 -8.31 -5.43
CA SER A 157 8.47 -8.74 -6.03
C SER A 157 9.52 -7.63 -5.90
N GLY A 158 10.75 -7.91 -6.31
CA GLY A 158 11.78 -6.89 -6.45
C GLY A 158 11.72 -6.08 -7.75
N ASP A 159 10.67 -6.30 -8.57
CA ASP A 159 10.47 -5.61 -9.84
C ASP A 159 10.00 -4.17 -9.64
N GLU A 160 10.05 -3.39 -10.71
CA GLU A 160 9.55 -2.01 -10.74
C GLU A 160 8.10 -1.92 -10.22
N PRO A 161 7.78 -0.99 -9.30
CA PRO A 161 6.43 -0.84 -8.73
C PRO A 161 5.32 -0.68 -9.77
N ALA A 162 5.59 0.04 -10.87
CA ALA A 162 4.64 0.23 -11.96
C ALA A 162 4.30 -1.09 -12.69
N VAL A 163 5.30 -1.96 -12.88
CA VAL A 163 5.12 -3.29 -13.50
C VAL A 163 4.29 -4.20 -12.59
N GLN A 164 4.55 -4.19 -11.29
CA GLN A 164 3.80 -4.97 -10.31
C GLN A 164 2.32 -4.55 -10.30
N LEU A 165 2.05 -3.23 -10.31
CA LEU A 165 0.69 -2.71 -10.38
C LEU A 165 0.02 -3.03 -11.72
N ALA A 166 0.72 -2.85 -12.84
CA ALA A 166 0.16 -3.17 -14.17
C ALA A 166 -0.28 -4.62 -14.28
N ASN A 167 0.47 -5.56 -13.71
CA ASN A 167 0.13 -6.98 -13.70
C ASN A 167 -1.09 -7.31 -12.82
N LEU A 168 -1.34 -6.50 -11.80
CA LEU A 168 -2.42 -6.73 -10.84
C LEU A 168 -3.69 -5.92 -11.15
N LEU A 169 -3.52 -4.70 -11.64
CA LEU A 169 -4.61 -3.81 -12.05
C LEU A 169 -5.10 -4.18 -13.45
N THR A 170 -6.32 -4.64 -13.57
CA THR A 170 -6.98 -4.87 -14.87
C THR A 170 -7.98 -3.76 -15.16
N GLU A 171 -8.15 -3.43 -16.43
CA GLU A 171 -9.14 -2.43 -16.85
C GLU A 171 -10.58 -2.94 -16.65
N GLU A 172 -10.83 -4.25 -16.84
CA GLU A 172 -12.14 -4.88 -16.60
C GLU A 172 -11.99 -6.26 -15.97
N PRO A 173 -12.18 -6.41 -14.64
CA PRO A 173 -11.98 -7.68 -13.95
C PRO A 173 -13.03 -8.75 -14.27
N TRP A 174 -14.09 -8.39 -15.00
CA TRP A 174 -15.20 -9.30 -15.40
C TRP A 174 -15.26 -9.57 -16.91
N ALA A 175 -14.35 -9.01 -17.69
CA ALA A 175 -14.22 -9.35 -19.12
C ALA A 175 -13.49 -10.69 -19.25
N ALA A 176 -14.17 -11.80 -18.98
CA ALA A 176 -13.72 -13.16 -19.23
C ALA A 176 -14.89 -14.01 -19.70
#